data_330c521becf4bfc842e7b18a2adef160
#
_entry.id   330c521becf4bfc842e7b18a2adef160
#
_cell.length_a   1.000
_cell.length_b   1.000
_cell.length_c   1.000
_cell.angle_alpha   90.00
_cell.angle_beta   90.00
_cell.angle_gamma   90.00
#
_symmetry.space_group_name_H-M   'P 1'
#
loop_
_entity.id
_entity.type
_entity.pdbx_description
1 polymer ?
#
loop_
_entity_poly.entity_id
_entity_poly.type
_entity_poly.pdbx_seq_one_letter_code
_entity_poly.pdbx_strand_id
1 'polypeptide(L)'
;MNARQERVYRIYMLNDMKIIRNILMTAVSAVLLACSGNIDTSSVPVLEVSDTEIDLAAESQAVFTVTYNGVDVTAEAEIIPVQDVQGLDGRTFRPVATGEAAFYALYQEKESNRVTVNVIDTAPVMKESAYDRHVCLVEFTGAWCINCPEGYDKMMGVLSKPSLAKYKEKIHLCAFHSDLEGEDTLAVPATQDVFKLFSGLAYPSFSTDLRDSGILTADGISDLQPSIMASFNDYPAHCGVAVSSSLKDGGSKAEVTVSVKSELASDYRVVVLVVQDKIKGWQKTPLYSEGQPDYSHSHVVRKVVTSYSGTFTGEKMTDDGRIAAGQEVSKTWTVDIDSRWVLGNTEIYALVLDKDRYVNNMNVCHIDGGDSGYDTIK
;
A
#
# COMPACT_ATOMS: atom_id res chain seq x y z
N MET A 1 2.49 -25.51 -25.25
CA MET A 1 1.92 -25.30 -23.89
C MET A 1 1.43 -23.86 -23.85
N ASN A 2 0.19 -23.59 -23.48
CA ASN A 2 -0.29 -22.22 -23.46
C ASN A 2 0.01 -21.55 -22.10
N ALA A 3 0.01 -20.23 -22.04
CA ALA A 3 0.37 -19.43 -20.86
C ALA A 3 -0.36 -19.84 -19.56
N ARG A 4 -1.54 -20.45 -19.67
CA ARG A 4 -2.33 -20.96 -18.55
C ARG A 4 -1.73 -22.23 -17.94
N GLN A 5 -1.14 -23.10 -18.78
CA GLN A 5 -0.46 -24.32 -18.34
C GLN A 5 0.90 -23.99 -17.68
N GLU A 6 1.63 -22.97 -18.17
CA GLU A 6 2.87 -22.51 -17.55
C GLU A 6 2.61 -21.87 -16.17
N ARG A 7 1.52 -21.13 -16.02
CA ARG A 7 1.16 -20.49 -14.74
C ARG A 7 0.80 -21.53 -13.67
N VAL A 8 0.04 -22.56 -14.06
CA VAL A 8 -0.30 -23.67 -13.16
C VAL A 8 0.96 -24.47 -12.80
N TYR A 9 1.85 -24.71 -13.74
CA TYR A 9 3.12 -25.42 -13.49
C TYR A 9 4.05 -24.61 -12.54
N ARG A 10 4.12 -23.29 -12.69
CA ARG A 10 4.88 -22.42 -11.77
C ARG A 10 4.31 -22.44 -10.35
N ILE A 11 2.98 -22.45 -10.21
CA ILE A 11 2.34 -22.50 -8.87
C ILE A 11 2.61 -23.86 -8.20
N TYR A 12 2.54 -24.96 -8.95
CA TYR A 12 2.89 -26.28 -8.42
C TYR A 12 4.37 -26.39 -8.04
N MET A 13 5.28 -25.89 -8.86
CA MET A 13 6.71 -25.91 -8.57
C MET A 13 7.09 -25.01 -7.38
N LEU A 14 6.41 -23.87 -7.20
CA LEU A 14 6.62 -22.99 -6.03
C LEU A 14 6.09 -23.62 -4.73
N ASN A 15 4.98 -24.37 -4.79
CA ASN A 15 4.46 -25.10 -3.64
C ASN A 15 5.34 -26.32 -3.28
N ASP A 16 5.82 -27.07 -4.28
CA ASP A 16 6.75 -28.19 -4.06
C ASP A 16 8.10 -27.70 -3.50
N MET A 17 8.60 -26.56 -3.96
CA MET A 17 9.80 -25.95 -3.40
C MET A 17 9.60 -25.47 -1.96
N LYS A 18 8.42 -24.97 -1.58
CA LYS A 18 8.09 -24.62 -0.19
C LYS A 18 8.01 -25.87 0.70
N ILE A 19 7.40 -26.95 0.21
CA ILE A 19 7.30 -28.23 0.93
C ILE A 19 8.68 -28.85 1.11
N ILE A 20 9.52 -28.89 0.07
CA ILE A 20 10.89 -29.40 0.15
C ILE A 20 11.76 -28.56 1.09
N ARG A 21 11.60 -27.23 1.08
CA ARG A 21 12.31 -26.33 2.01
C ARG A 21 11.91 -26.56 3.45
N ASN A 22 10.62 -26.77 3.74
CA ASN A 22 10.14 -27.07 5.09
C ASN A 22 10.57 -28.46 5.58
N ILE A 23 10.63 -29.47 4.69
CA ILE A 23 11.14 -30.81 5.01
C ILE A 23 12.66 -30.79 5.27
N LEU A 24 13.42 -29.98 4.53
CA LEU A 24 14.86 -29.84 4.77
C LEU A 24 15.18 -29.12 6.08
N MET A 25 14.37 -28.12 6.48
CA MET A 25 14.56 -27.42 7.76
C MET A 25 14.23 -28.29 8.97
N THR A 26 13.20 -29.14 8.90
CA THR A 26 12.90 -30.10 9.97
C THR A 26 13.94 -31.22 10.10
N ALA A 27 14.60 -31.62 9.02
CA ALA A 27 15.66 -32.61 9.05
C ALA A 27 16.98 -32.08 9.64
N VAL A 28 17.28 -30.79 9.50
CA VAL A 28 18.49 -30.16 10.07
C VAL A 28 18.36 -29.96 11.60
N SER A 29 17.15 -29.75 12.11
CA SER A 29 16.93 -29.61 13.57
C SER A 29 17.09 -30.92 14.33
N ALA A 30 16.99 -32.09 13.69
CA ALA A 30 17.09 -33.39 14.34
C ALA A 30 18.53 -33.98 14.40
N VAL A 31 19.50 -33.38 13.69
CA VAL A 31 20.87 -33.92 13.61
C VAL A 31 21.85 -33.24 14.58
N LEU A 32 21.46 -32.16 15.26
CA LEU A 32 22.32 -31.42 16.18
C LEU A 32 22.26 -31.85 17.66
N LEU A 33 21.60 -32.98 17.98
CA LEU A 33 21.52 -33.51 19.34
C LEU A 33 22.49 -34.67 19.64
N ALA A 34 23.51 -34.89 18.84
CA ALA A 34 24.45 -35.97 19.09
C ALA A 34 25.93 -35.56 18.99
N CYS A 35 26.31 -34.47 19.65
CA CYS A 35 27.71 -34.22 20.01
C CYS A 35 27.74 -33.62 21.42
N SER A 36 27.74 -34.47 22.43
CA SER A 36 28.07 -34.08 23.80
C SER A 36 29.59 -33.88 23.94
N GLY A 37 30.12 -32.83 23.34
CA GLY A 37 31.38 -32.24 23.79
C GLY A 37 31.01 -31.17 24.81
N ASN A 38 31.66 -31.15 25.96
CA ASN A 38 31.59 -30.05 26.92
C ASN A 38 32.05 -28.77 26.20
N ILE A 39 31.14 -28.09 25.55
CA ILE A 39 31.34 -26.70 25.10
C ILE A 39 31.24 -25.89 26.39
N ASP A 40 32.35 -25.22 26.74
CA ASP A 40 32.36 -24.23 27.81
C ASP A 40 31.37 -23.11 27.41
N THR A 41 30.11 -23.24 27.85
CA THR A 41 29.04 -22.31 27.57
C THR A 41 29.20 -20.98 28.29
N SER A 42 30.22 -20.85 29.18
CA SER A 42 30.54 -19.63 29.90
C SER A 42 31.18 -18.55 29.01
N SER A 43 31.52 -18.86 27.77
CA SER A 43 32.31 -17.97 26.88
C SER A 43 31.54 -17.42 25.68
N VAL A 44 30.25 -17.72 25.53
CA VAL A 44 29.40 -17.19 24.46
C VAL A 44 28.19 -16.44 25.01
N PRO A 45 27.71 -15.38 24.34
CA PRO A 45 26.49 -14.71 24.76
C PRO A 45 25.28 -15.63 24.60
N VAL A 46 24.27 -15.42 25.43
CA VAL A 46 22.99 -16.15 25.38
C VAL A 46 21.89 -15.16 25.05
N LEU A 47 21.16 -15.43 23.97
CA LEU A 47 19.97 -14.69 23.55
C LEU A 47 18.72 -15.38 24.05
N GLU A 48 17.87 -14.63 24.71
CA GLU A 48 16.51 -15.02 25.12
C GLU A 48 15.50 -14.06 24.51
N VAL A 49 14.26 -14.51 24.35
CA VAL A 49 13.13 -13.73 23.85
C VAL A 49 11.94 -13.85 24.78
N SER A 50 11.19 -12.77 24.99
CA SER A 50 10.03 -12.74 25.89
C SER A 50 8.94 -13.74 25.48
N ASP A 51 8.70 -13.84 24.15
CA ASP A 51 7.65 -14.67 23.55
C ASP A 51 8.18 -15.32 22.26
N THR A 52 7.99 -16.62 22.15
CA THR A 52 8.36 -17.40 20.96
C THR A 52 7.24 -17.47 19.93
N GLU A 53 6.03 -17.05 20.29
CA GLU A 53 4.90 -16.89 19.40
C GLU A 53 4.25 -15.54 19.65
N ILE A 54 4.06 -14.75 18.62
CA ILE A 54 3.41 -13.45 18.66
C ILE A 54 2.33 -13.37 17.59
N ASP A 55 1.25 -12.66 17.93
CA ASP A 55 0.06 -12.55 17.11
C ASP A 55 -0.07 -11.10 16.57
N LEU A 56 -0.12 -10.96 15.27
CA LEU A 56 -0.33 -9.67 14.62
C LEU A 56 -1.64 -9.01 15.04
N ALA A 57 -2.70 -9.80 15.22
CA ALA A 57 -4.01 -9.28 15.64
C ALA A 57 -4.01 -8.74 17.08
N ALA A 58 -3.16 -9.27 17.94
CA ALA A 58 -3.07 -8.89 19.36
C ALA A 58 -2.04 -7.79 19.62
N GLU A 59 -1.43 -7.20 18.60
CA GLU A 59 -0.37 -6.19 18.73
C GLU A 59 0.84 -6.66 19.55
N SER A 60 1.07 -7.97 19.58
CA SER A 60 2.13 -8.56 20.36
C SER A 60 3.50 -8.17 19.81
N GLN A 61 4.47 -8.07 20.72
CA GLN A 61 5.86 -7.79 20.37
C GLN A 61 6.77 -8.76 21.12
N ALA A 62 7.89 -9.14 20.52
CA ALA A 62 8.94 -9.88 21.17
C ALA A 62 10.04 -8.94 21.65
N VAL A 63 10.51 -9.13 22.87
CA VAL A 63 11.62 -8.36 23.46
C VAL A 63 12.78 -9.30 23.70
N PHE A 64 13.96 -8.94 23.21
CA PHE A 64 15.18 -9.72 23.34
C PHE A 64 15.99 -9.27 24.54
N THR A 65 16.63 -10.26 25.19
CA THR A 65 17.59 -10.06 26.28
C THR A 65 18.86 -10.85 25.98
N VAL A 66 20.02 -10.24 26.17
CA VAL A 66 21.31 -10.89 25.95
C VAL A 66 22.09 -10.92 27.26
N THR A 67 22.54 -12.11 27.64
CA THR A 67 23.41 -12.28 28.80
C THR A 67 24.77 -12.84 28.39
N TYR A 68 25.82 -12.37 29.05
CA TYR A 68 27.19 -12.87 28.88
C TYR A 68 27.84 -13.09 30.24
N ASN A 69 28.23 -14.34 30.54
CA ASN A 69 28.74 -14.75 31.86
C ASN A 69 27.79 -14.36 33.01
N GLY A 70 26.45 -14.47 32.80
CA GLY A 70 25.45 -14.13 33.78
C GLY A 70 25.20 -12.64 33.99
N VAL A 71 25.80 -11.77 33.20
CA VAL A 71 25.57 -10.32 33.20
C VAL A 71 24.71 -9.93 32.03
N ASP A 72 23.71 -9.08 32.26
CA ASP A 72 22.89 -8.51 31.20
C ASP A 72 23.73 -7.51 30.38
N VAL A 73 23.89 -7.80 29.09
CA VAL A 73 24.65 -7.00 28.11
C VAL A 73 23.75 -6.56 26.93
N THR A 74 22.44 -6.61 27.12
CA THR A 74 21.46 -6.32 26.06
C THR A 74 21.65 -4.94 25.43
N ALA A 75 22.03 -3.94 26.20
CA ALA A 75 22.23 -2.58 25.71
C ALA A 75 23.48 -2.43 24.82
N GLU A 76 24.42 -3.39 24.92
CA GLU A 76 25.71 -3.36 24.23
C GLU A 76 25.78 -4.39 23.10
N ALA A 77 24.84 -5.34 23.06
CA ALA A 77 24.74 -6.38 22.05
C ALA A 77 23.90 -5.92 20.87
N GLU A 78 24.25 -6.39 19.69
CA GLU A 78 23.47 -6.17 18.47
C GLU A 78 22.57 -7.40 18.20
N ILE A 79 21.28 -7.18 18.02
CA ILE A 79 20.33 -8.24 17.63
C ILE A 79 20.27 -8.29 16.11
N ILE A 80 20.58 -9.44 15.53
CA ILE A 80 20.72 -9.63 14.09
C ILE A 80 19.70 -10.68 13.61
N PRO A 81 18.85 -10.35 12.65
CA PRO A 81 17.97 -11.33 12.02
C PRO A 81 18.76 -12.24 11.06
N VAL A 82 18.41 -13.52 11.05
CA VAL A 82 19.05 -14.52 10.15
C VAL A 82 18.63 -14.35 8.70
N GLN A 83 17.41 -13.87 8.48
CA GLN A 83 16.86 -13.47 7.18
C GLN A 83 16.39 -12.02 7.24
N ASP A 84 16.15 -11.42 6.09
CA ASP A 84 15.57 -10.07 6.04
C ASP A 84 14.18 -10.07 6.69
N VAL A 85 14.01 -9.30 7.77
CA VAL A 85 12.76 -9.12 8.50
C VAL A 85 12.49 -7.64 8.71
N GLN A 86 11.22 -7.25 8.62
CA GLN A 86 10.78 -5.91 8.95
C GLN A 86 10.24 -5.86 10.38
N GLY A 87 10.41 -4.70 11.04
CA GLY A 87 9.85 -4.46 12.37
C GLY A 87 10.81 -4.74 13.53
N LEU A 88 12.09 -5.02 13.28
CA LEU A 88 13.10 -5.05 14.33
C LEU A 88 13.58 -3.61 14.61
N ASP A 89 13.46 -3.18 15.86
CA ASP A 89 13.96 -1.90 16.37
C ASP A 89 14.74 -2.15 17.65
N GLY A 90 16.07 -2.10 17.55
CA GLY A 90 16.98 -2.43 18.63
C GLY A 90 16.71 -3.83 19.20
N ARG A 91 16.19 -3.90 20.42
CA ARG A 91 15.87 -5.15 21.12
C ARG A 91 14.39 -5.57 21.03
N THR A 92 13.58 -4.86 20.23
CA THR A 92 12.15 -5.13 20.13
C THR A 92 11.80 -5.53 18.71
N PHE A 93 11.11 -6.63 18.54
CA PHE A 93 10.60 -7.10 17.27
C PHE A 93 9.08 -6.94 17.24
N ARG A 94 8.60 -6.09 16.33
CA ARG A 94 7.18 -5.88 16.01
C ARG A 94 6.96 -6.30 14.57
N PRO A 95 6.59 -7.54 14.31
CA PRO A 95 6.46 -8.06 12.96
C PRO A 95 5.35 -7.35 12.18
N VAL A 96 5.51 -7.35 10.86
CA VAL A 96 4.50 -6.81 9.93
C VAL A 96 3.92 -7.90 9.02
N ALA A 97 4.40 -9.15 9.13
CA ALA A 97 3.93 -10.28 8.35
C ALA A 97 4.04 -11.58 9.17
N THR A 98 3.17 -12.55 8.84
CA THR A 98 3.21 -13.90 9.43
C THR A 98 4.41 -14.72 8.95
N GLY A 99 4.84 -15.67 9.77
CA GLY A 99 5.92 -16.60 9.45
C GLY A 99 6.94 -16.74 10.57
N GLU A 100 7.98 -17.51 10.35
CA GLU A 100 9.07 -17.69 11.31
C GLU A 100 10.16 -16.66 11.08
N ALA A 101 10.58 -15.97 12.14
CA ALA A 101 11.72 -15.05 12.16
C ALA A 101 12.76 -15.57 13.15
N ALA A 102 13.98 -15.80 12.66
CA ALA A 102 15.08 -16.29 13.49
C ALA A 102 16.10 -15.15 13.74
N PHE A 103 16.62 -15.08 14.97
CA PHE A 103 17.54 -14.07 15.42
C PHE A 103 18.72 -14.66 16.17
N TYR A 104 19.84 -13.95 16.17
CA TYR A 104 20.97 -14.17 17.07
C TYR A 104 21.50 -12.81 17.56
N ALA A 105 22.30 -12.82 18.61
CA ALA A 105 22.95 -11.62 19.09
C ALA A 105 24.46 -11.67 18.81
N LEU A 106 25.03 -10.51 18.51
CA LEU A 106 26.48 -10.32 18.41
C LEU A 106 26.95 -9.46 19.59
N TYR A 107 27.87 -9.97 20.37
CA TYR A 107 28.52 -9.26 21.48
C TYR A 107 30.00 -9.58 21.53
N GLN A 108 30.89 -8.57 21.52
CA GLN A 108 32.35 -8.72 21.49
C GLN A 108 32.85 -9.70 20.41
N GLU A 109 32.31 -9.57 19.19
CA GLU A 109 32.61 -10.44 18.03
C GLU A 109 32.21 -11.91 18.20
N LYS A 110 31.38 -12.26 19.21
CA LYS A 110 30.88 -13.59 19.45
C LYS A 110 29.37 -13.67 19.17
N GLU A 111 28.98 -14.71 18.43
CA GLU A 111 27.56 -14.99 18.18
C GLU A 111 26.93 -15.75 19.36
N SER A 112 25.67 -15.45 19.66
CA SER A 112 24.85 -16.17 20.62
C SER A 112 24.23 -17.43 19.99
N ASN A 113 23.46 -18.18 20.81
CA ASN A 113 22.46 -19.10 20.30
C ASN A 113 21.44 -18.36 19.41
N ARG A 114 20.73 -19.12 18.60
CA ARG A 114 19.58 -18.60 17.79
C ARG A 114 18.28 -18.80 18.51
N VAL A 115 17.40 -17.82 18.41
CA VAL A 115 16.00 -17.92 18.85
C VAL A 115 15.09 -17.72 17.64
N THR A 116 13.94 -18.40 17.63
CA THR A 116 12.93 -18.27 16.59
C THR A 116 11.66 -17.72 17.20
N VAL A 117 11.07 -16.74 16.57
CA VAL A 117 9.76 -16.17 16.87
C VAL A 117 8.82 -16.59 15.76
N ASN A 118 7.75 -17.29 16.09
CA ASN A 118 6.67 -17.64 15.19
C ASN A 118 5.63 -16.52 15.19
N VAL A 119 5.37 -15.92 14.04
CA VAL A 119 4.38 -14.86 13.90
C VAL A 119 3.12 -15.44 13.28
N ILE A 120 2.05 -15.43 14.04
CA ILE A 120 0.71 -15.86 13.62
C ILE A 120 -0.19 -14.64 13.42
N ASP A 121 -1.31 -14.83 12.76
CA ASP A 121 -2.38 -13.84 12.64
C ASP A 121 -3.70 -14.55 12.96
N THR A 122 -4.23 -14.31 14.15
CA THR A 122 -5.52 -14.86 14.58
C THR A 122 -6.68 -13.92 14.24
N ALA A 123 -6.42 -12.82 13.50
CA ALA A 123 -7.49 -11.97 13.02
C ALA A 123 -8.54 -12.81 12.28
N PRO A 124 -9.83 -12.65 12.58
CA PRO A 124 -10.86 -13.35 11.84
C PRO A 124 -10.79 -12.95 10.38
N VAL A 125 -10.77 -13.94 9.48
CA VAL A 125 -10.91 -13.68 8.04
C VAL A 125 -12.34 -13.17 7.84
N MET A 126 -12.48 -11.84 7.79
CA MET A 126 -13.77 -11.21 7.54
C MET A 126 -14.07 -11.34 6.04
N LYS A 127 -15.10 -12.12 5.73
CA LYS A 127 -15.63 -12.21 4.37
C LYS A 127 -16.56 -11.06 4.01
N GLU A 128 -17.06 -10.36 5.01
CA GLU A 128 -17.98 -9.23 4.87
C GLU A 128 -17.45 -8.08 5.75
N SER A 129 -17.46 -6.88 5.22
CA SER A 129 -17.12 -5.66 5.93
C SER A 129 -18.40 -4.90 6.30
N ALA A 130 -18.36 -4.11 7.38
CA ALA A 130 -19.40 -3.14 7.69
C ALA A 130 -19.35 -1.92 6.76
N TYR A 131 -18.27 -1.74 6.02
CA TYR A 131 -18.06 -0.58 5.16
C TYR A 131 -18.17 -0.93 3.69
N ASP A 132 -18.82 -0.06 2.94
CA ASP A 132 -18.83 -0.14 1.49
C ASP A 132 -17.42 0.04 0.94
N ARG A 133 -17.09 -0.81 -0.02
CA ARG A 133 -15.82 -0.77 -0.74
C ARG A 133 -15.85 0.31 -1.81
N HIS A 134 -14.92 1.25 -1.77
CA HIS A 134 -14.60 2.17 -2.84
C HIS A 134 -13.26 1.79 -3.46
N VAL A 135 -13.16 1.87 -4.77
CA VAL A 135 -12.02 1.42 -5.57
C VAL A 135 -11.32 2.63 -6.18
N CYS A 136 -10.01 2.68 -6.02
CA CYS A 136 -9.15 3.66 -6.68
C CYS A 136 -8.69 3.10 -8.04
N LEU A 137 -9.08 3.76 -9.11
CA LEU A 137 -8.56 3.48 -10.45
C LEU A 137 -7.55 4.54 -10.83
N VAL A 138 -6.29 4.14 -10.92
CA VAL A 138 -5.19 5.02 -11.29
C VAL A 138 -4.94 4.92 -12.79
N GLU A 139 -4.85 6.06 -13.45
CA GLU A 139 -4.33 6.20 -14.81
C GLU A 139 -2.95 6.86 -14.76
N PHE A 140 -1.97 6.28 -15.46
CA PHE A 140 -0.70 6.90 -15.75
C PHE A 140 -0.71 7.45 -17.17
N THR A 141 -0.56 8.75 -17.29
CA THR A 141 -0.79 9.48 -18.55
C THR A 141 0.21 10.63 -18.74
N GLY A 142 0.11 11.33 -19.86
CA GLY A 142 0.90 12.53 -20.14
C GLY A 142 0.34 13.29 -21.35
N ALA A 143 0.41 14.61 -21.30
CA ALA A 143 -0.05 15.46 -22.41
C ALA A 143 0.73 15.19 -23.71
N TRP A 144 2.00 14.79 -23.62
CA TRP A 144 2.86 14.40 -24.74
C TRP A 144 2.54 13.00 -25.30
N CYS A 145 1.81 12.17 -24.57
CA CYS A 145 1.52 10.78 -24.93
C CYS A 145 0.43 10.70 -26.02
N ILE A 146 0.81 10.27 -27.21
CA ILE A 146 -0.09 10.22 -28.37
C ILE A 146 -1.21 9.18 -28.23
N ASN A 147 -0.96 8.10 -27.48
CA ASN A 147 -1.91 6.98 -27.30
C ASN A 147 -2.79 7.14 -26.04
N CYS A 148 -2.50 8.12 -25.19
CA CYS A 148 -3.21 8.27 -23.91
C CYS A 148 -4.70 8.65 -24.10
N PRO A 149 -5.10 9.51 -25.05
CA PRO A 149 -6.51 9.75 -25.30
C PRO A 149 -7.30 8.49 -25.68
N GLU A 150 -6.75 7.63 -26.53
CA GLU A 150 -7.39 6.37 -26.91
C GLU A 150 -7.46 5.41 -25.71
N GLY A 151 -6.40 5.37 -24.89
CA GLY A 151 -6.38 4.57 -23.66
C GLY A 151 -7.46 5.00 -22.67
N TYR A 152 -7.62 6.31 -22.46
CA TYR A 152 -8.69 6.87 -21.64
C TYR A 152 -10.08 6.49 -22.17
N ASP A 153 -10.31 6.63 -23.48
CA ASP A 153 -11.60 6.24 -24.11
C ASP A 153 -11.91 4.74 -23.92
N LYS A 154 -10.91 3.88 -24.07
CA LYS A 154 -11.02 2.43 -23.83
C LYS A 154 -11.36 2.15 -22.37
N MET A 155 -10.69 2.81 -21.41
CA MET A 155 -11.00 2.69 -19.98
C MET A 155 -12.43 3.12 -19.68
N MET A 156 -12.88 4.25 -20.20
CA MET A 156 -14.26 4.73 -20.03
C MET A 156 -15.26 3.76 -20.65
N GLY A 157 -14.91 3.13 -21.78
CA GLY A 157 -15.68 2.04 -22.39
C GLY A 157 -15.85 0.84 -21.46
N VAL A 158 -14.81 0.46 -20.73
CA VAL A 158 -14.89 -0.60 -19.70
C VAL A 158 -15.81 -0.18 -18.55
N LEU A 159 -15.64 1.03 -18.02
CA LEU A 159 -16.44 1.53 -16.90
C LEU A 159 -17.91 1.68 -17.22
N SER A 160 -18.27 1.86 -18.50
CA SER A 160 -19.66 1.94 -18.97
C SER A 160 -20.37 0.58 -19.07
N LYS A 161 -19.67 -0.55 -18.86
CA LYS A 161 -20.26 -1.87 -18.98
C LYS A 161 -21.37 -2.11 -17.93
N PRO A 162 -22.47 -2.77 -18.29
CA PRO A 162 -23.58 -3.03 -17.37
C PRO A 162 -23.18 -3.76 -16.08
N SER A 163 -22.16 -4.62 -16.14
CA SER A 163 -21.65 -5.36 -14.98
C SER A 163 -21.02 -4.45 -13.91
N LEU A 164 -20.54 -3.26 -14.30
CA LEU A 164 -19.97 -2.26 -13.40
C LEU A 164 -20.97 -1.17 -13.00
N ALA A 165 -22.16 -1.15 -13.57
CA ALA A 165 -23.13 -0.07 -13.35
C ALA A 165 -23.49 0.14 -11.86
N LYS A 166 -23.62 -0.94 -11.08
CA LYS A 166 -23.91 -0.86 -9.64
C LYS A 166 -22.76 -0.31 -8.79
N TYR A 167 -21.55 -0.29 -9.35
CA TYR A 167 -20.34 0.19 -8.67
C TYR A 167 -19.88 1.56 -9.16
N LYS A 168 -20.61 2.18 -10.10
CA LYS A 168 -20.20 3.41 -10.78
C LYS A 168 -19.79 4.52 -9.80
N GLU A 169 -20.59 4.75 -8.76
CA GLU A 169 -20.34 5.80 -7.75
C GLU A 169 -19.28 5.40 -6.71
N LYS A 170 -18.76 4.17 -6.82
CA LYS A 170 -17.73 3.61 -5.91
C LYS A 170 -16.38 3.41 -6.60
N ILE A 171 -16.26 3.77 -7.88
CA ILE A 171 -15.00 3.74 -8.63
C ILE A 171 -14.54 5.16 -8.85
N HIS A 172 -13.42 5.51 -8.23
CA HIS A 172 -12.85 6.85 -8.27
C HIS A 172 -11.56 6.84 -9.08
N LEU A 173 -11.53 7.65 -10.14
CA LEU A 173 -10.38 7.77 -11.04
C LEU A 173 -9.43 8.83 -10.54
N CYS A 174 -8.12 8.58 -10.65
CA CYS A 174 -7.09 9.59 -10.51
C CYS A 174 -6.02 9.43 -11.59
N ALA A 175 -5.84 10.46 -12.41
CA ALA A 175 -4.89 10.51 -13.49
C ALA A 175 -3.59 11.19 -13.04
N PHE A 176 -2.51 10.41 -13.01
CA PHE A 176 -1.17 10.91 -12.72
C PHE A 176 -0.48 11.29 -14.04
N HIS A 177 -0.40 12.58 -14.31
CA HIS A 177 0.33 13.13 -15.42
C HIS A 177 1.84 13.10 -15.17
N SER A 178 2.62 12.76 -16.18
CA SER A 178 4.07 12.64 -16.13
C SER A 178 4.76 13.55 -17.16
N ASP A 179 5.90 14.09 -16.78
CA ASP A 179 6.81 14.87 -17.62
C ASP A 179 8.10 14.09 -18.01
N LEU A 180 8.12 12.77 -17.77
CA LEU A 180 9.32 11.94 -17.99
C LEU A 180 9.73 11.80 -19.46
N GLU A 181 8.78 11.79 -20.38
CA GLU A 181 9.04 11.60 -21.83
C GLU A 181 8.63 12.81 -22.68
N GLY A 182 8.23 13.92 -22.04
CA GLY A 182 7.87 15.17 -22.69
C GLY A 182 7.29 16.17 -21.71
N GLU A 183 7.20 17.43 -22.12
CA GLU A 183 6.64 18.48 -21.27
C GLU A 183 5.16 18.23 -20.97
N ASP A 184 4.80 18.31 -19.70
CA ASP A 184 3.42 18.24 -19.23
C ASP A 184 3.21 19.19 -18.04
N THR A 185 2.45 20.26 -18.26
CA THR A 185 2.15 21.26 -17.21
C THR A 185 1.18 20.77 -16.14
N LEU A 186 0.60 19.59 -16.34
CA LEU A 186 -0.29 18.92 -15.38
C LEU A 186 0.46 17.92 -14.50
N ALA A 187 1.71 17.61 -14.85
CA ALA A 187 2.54 16.68 -14.08
C ALA A 187 2.77 17.17 -12.66
N VAL A 188 2.77 16.23 -11.72
CA VAL A 188 3.13 16.47 -10.32
C VAL A 188 4.35 15.63 -9.94
N PRO A 189 5.26 16.12 -9.08
CA PRO A 189 6.47 15.38 -8.71
C PRO A 189 6.21 13.97 -8.17
N ALA A 190 5.09 13.78 -7.47
CA ALA A 190 4.67 12.49 -6.92
C ALA A 190 4.43 11.41 -7.98
N THR A 191 4.14 11.78 -9.23
CA THR A 191 3.92 10.82 -10.32
C THR A 191 5.09 9.86 -10.47
N GLN A 192 6.32 10.37 -10.42
CA GLN A 192 7.52 9.55 -10.52
C GLN A 192 7.65 8.55 -9.36
N ASP A 193 7.21 8.92 -8.16
CA ASP A 193 7.29 8.05 -6.99
C ASP A 193 6.19 6.98 -7.02
N VAL A 194 4.99 7.31 -7.51
CA VAL A 194 3.94 6.32 -7.78
C VAL A 194 4.42 5.33 -8.85
N PHE A 195 5.07 5.81 -9.90
CA PHE A 195 5.66 4.97 -10.94
C PHE A 195 6.68 3.96 -10.41
N LYS A 196 7.47 4.33 -9.41
CA LYS A 196 8.47 3.43 -8.79
C LYS A 196 7.86 2.24 -8.05
N LEU A 197 6.57 2.30 -7.70
CA LEU A 197 5.86 1.14 -7.12
C LEU A 197 5.70 0.01 -8.14
N PHE A 198 5.81 0.32 -9.42
CA PHE A 198 5.58 -0.60 -10.53
C PHE A 198 6.82 -0.69 -11.41
N SER A 199 7.13 -1.88 -11.89
CA SER A 199 8.24 -2.12 -12.81
C SER A 199 7.75 -2.20 -14.26
N GLY A 200 8.39 -1.44 -15.16
CA GLY A 200 8.17 -1.57 -16.59
C GLY A 200 6.86 -0.96 -17.09
N LEU A 201 6.48 0.21 -16.60
CA LEU A 201 5.31 0.93 -17.07
C LEU A 201 5.52 1.51 -18.47
N ALA A 202 4.44 1.50 -19.25
CA ALA A 202 4.27 2.25 -20.48
C ALA A 202 3.11 3.23 -20.32
N TYR A 203 2.98 4.19 -21.22
CA TYR A 203 1.87 5.14 -21.24
C TYR A 203 0.91 4.86 -22.41
N PRO A 204 -0.42 4.83 -22.21
CA PRO A 204 -1.09 4.86 -20.90
C PRO A 204 -1.00 3.51 -20.17
N SER A 205 -1.06 3.56 -18.84
CA SER A 205 -1.18 2.37 -17.99
C SER A 205 -2.22 2.60 -16.90
N PHE A 206 -2.80 1.52 -16.39
CA PHE A 206 -3.88 1.55 -15.40
C PHE A 206 -3.57 0.60 -14.25
N SER A 207 -3.91 1.01 -13.04
CA SER A 207 -3.81 0.17 -11.86
C SER A 207 -5.07 0.31 -11.01
N THR A 208 -5.57 -0.81 -10.52
CA THR A 208 -6.68 -0.85 -9.57
C THR A 208 -6.11 -0.99 -8.16
N ASP A 209 -6.43 -0.04 -7.27
CA ASP A 209 -6.03 -0.02 -5.86
C ASP A 209 -4.50 -0.08 -5.64
N LEU A 210 -3.70 0.43 -6.58
CA LEU A 210 -2.23 0.39 -6.55
C LEU A 210 -1.65 -1.03 -6.50
N ARG A 211 -2.38 -2.04 -6.96
CA ARG A 211 -1.90 -3.42 -7.00
C ARG A 211 -1.00 -3.61 -8.22
N ASP A 212 0.23 -4.05 -8.00
CA ASP A 212 1.23 -4.29 -9.04
C ASP A 212 0.79 -5.37 -10.04
N SER A 213 0.06 -6.38 -9.55
CA SER A 213 -0.52 -7.43 -10.40
C SER A 213 -1.67 -6.94 -11.29
N GLY A 214 -2.16 -5.72 -11.06
CA GLY A 214 -3.27 -5.10 -11.79
C GLY A 214 -2.83 -4.02 -12.78
N ILE A 215 -1.53 -3.85 -13.04
CA ILE A 215 -1.06 -2.89 -14.03
C ILE A 215 -1.39 -3.37 -15.43
N LEU A 216 -2.13 -2.54 -16.15
CA LEU A 216 -2.61 -2.83 -17.49
C LEU A 216 -2.21 -1.70 -18.43
N THR A 217 -1.70 -2.08 -19.60
CA THR A 217 -1.50 -1.13 -20.70
C THR A 217 -2.77 -1.01 -21.54
N ALA A 218 -2.79 -0.08 -22.49
CA ALA A 218 -3.92 0.05 -23.42
C ALA A 218 -4.23 -1.25 -24.19
N ASP A 219 -3.22 -2.09 -24.46
CA ASP A 219 -3.40 -3.38 -25.14
C ASP A 219 -4.00 -4.46 -24.19
N GLY A 220 -3.75 -4.36 -22.88
CA GLY A 220 -4.31 -5.26 -21.86
C GLY A 220 -5.61 -4.74 -21.23
N ILE A 221 -6.25 -3.73 -21.78
CA ILE A 221 -7.43 -3.07 -21.19
C ILE A 221 -8.63 -4.02 -20.95
N SER A 222 -8.70 -5.14 -21.65
CA SER A 222 -9.73 -6.18 -21.44
C SER A 222 -9.74 -6.75 -20.02
N ASP A 223 -8.57 -6.73 -19.35
CA ASP A 223 -8.38 -7.27 -18.01
C ASP A 223 -8.75 -6.25 -16.91
N LEU A 224 -9.03 -5.00 -17.28
CA LEU A 224 -9.40 -3.96 -16.33
C LEU A 224 -10.73 -4.27 -15.61
N GLN A 225 -11.74 -4.75 -16.32
CA GLN A 225 -13.00 -5.13 -15.70
C GLN A 225 -12.81 -6.27 -14.67
N PRO A 226 -12.15 -7.39 -15.00
CA PRO A 226 -11.79 -8.41 -14.00
C PRO A 226 -11.02 -7.85 -12.80
N SER A 227 -10.06 -6.95 -13.01
CA SER A 227 -9.28 -6.32 -11.93
C SER A 227 -10.16 -5.49 -10.99
N ILE A 228 -11.05 -4.65 -11.53
CA ILE A 228 -12.01 -3.87 -10.74
C ILE A 228 -12.96 -4.80 -9.97
N MET A 229 -13.49 -5.83 -10.63
CA MET A 229 -14.38 -6.78 -9.99
C MET A 229 -13.71 -7.55 -8.87
N ALA A 230 -12.42 -7.91 -9.02
CA ALA A 230 -11.65 -8.55 -7.97
C ALA A 230 -11.50 -7.62 -6.73
N SER A 231 -11.32 -6.31 -6.93
CA SER A 231 -11.26 -5.34 -5.83
C SER A 231 -12.55 -5.31 -5.01
N PHE A 232 -13.72 -5.47 -5.64
CA PHE A 232 -14.99 -5.52 -4.92
C PHE A 232 -15.28 -6.88 -4.28
N ASN A 233 -14.86 -7.98 -4.91
CA ASN A 233 -15.28 -9.33 -4.50
C ASN A 233 -14.26 -10.03 -3.60
N ASP A 234 -12.96 -9.77 -3.80
CA ASP A 234 -11.88 -10.55 -3.18
C ASP A 234 -11.12 -9.76 -2.11
N TYR A 235 -11.31 -8.42 -2.07
CA TYR A 235 -10.60 -7.53 -1.16
C TYR A 235 -11.57 -6.64 -0.38
N PRO A 236 -12.18 -7.14 0.71
CA PRO A 236 -13.12 -6.36 1.51
C PRO A 236 -12.46 -5.13 2.14
N ALA A 237 -13.25 -4.07 2.32
CA ALA A 237 -12.80 -2.86 2.98
C ALA A 237 -12.77 -3.07 4.50
N HIS A 238 -11.59 -3.27 5.09
CA HIS A 238 -11.46 -3.46 6.54
C HIS A 238 -11.45 -2.15 7.34
N CYS A 239 -11.64 -1.02 6.68
CA CYS A 239 -11.80 0.28 7.32
C CYS A 239 -12.82 1.15 6.61
N GLY A 240 -13.57 1.92 7.39
CA GLY A 240 -14.34 3.05 6.91
C GLY A 240 -13.46 4.26 6.74
N VAL A 241 -13.72 5.04 5.70
CA VAL A 241 -13.02 6.29 5.40
C VAL A 241 -14.05 7.41 5.30
N ALA A 242 -13.85 8.48 6.08
CA ALA A 242 -14.62 9.71 5.94
C ALA A 242 -13.66 10.85 5.64
N VAL A 243 -14.04 11.72 4.72
CA VAL A 243 -13.26 12.90 4.34
C VAL A 243 -14.15 14.13 4.31
N SER A 244 -13.69 15.21 4.95
CA SER A 244 -14.36 16.49 4.90
C SER A 244 -13.38 17.60 4.55
N SER A 245 -13.91 18.66 3.93
CA SER A 245 -13.14 19.84 3.54
C SER A 245 -13.92 21.11 3.81
N SER A 246 -13.20 22.17 4.16
CA SER A 246 -13.76 23.51 4.30
C SER A 246 -12.76 24.59 3.88
N LEU A 247 -13.25 25.59 3.15
CA LEU A 247 -12.41 26.73 2.77
C LEU A 247 -12.06 27.58 3.97
N LYS A 248 -10.84 28.08 4.00
CA LYS A 248 -10.27 28.98 5.00
C LYS A 248 -9.62 30.18 4.30
N ASP A 249 -9.29 31.19 5.08
CA ASP A 249 -8.53 32.37 4.67
C ASP A 249 -9.08 33.03 3.37
N GLY A 250 -10.42 33.19 3.30
CA GLY A 250 -11.05 33.78 2.12
C GLY A 250 -10.99 32.92 0.87
N GLY A 251 -10.81 31.60 1.00
CA GLY A 251 -10.76 30.64 -0.10
C GLY A 251 -9.35 30.39 -0.64
N SER A 252 -8.31 30.94 0.02
CA SER A 252 -6.92 30.68 -0.39
C SER A 252 -6.37 29.35 0.17
N LYS A 253 -7.07 28.76 1.13
CA LYS A 253 -6.73 27.47 1.73
C LYS A 253 -7.96 26.59 1.89
N ALA A 254 -7.75 25.29 1.93
CA ALA A 254 -8.73 24.31 2.40
C ALA A 254 -8.16 23.56 3.61
N GLU A 255 -9.00 23.37 4.62
CA GLU A 255 -8.75 22.48 5.74
C GLU A 255 -9.41 21.14 5.44
N VAL A 256 -8.62 20.09 5.33
CA VAL A 256 -9.05 18.74 4.97
C VAL A 256 -8.87 17.83 6.16
N THR A 257 -9.94 17.18 6.60
CA THR A 257 -9.90 16.19 7.68
C THR A 257 -10.25 14.82 7.12
N VAL A 258 -9.40 13.82 7.41
CA VAL A 258 -9.67 12.42 7.10
C VAL A 258 -9.82 11.66 8.41
N SER A 259 -10.88 10.88 8.51
CA SER A 259 -11.15 9.97 9.62
C SER A 259 -11.14 8.53 9.10
N VAL A 260 -10.44 7.66 9.81
CA VAL A 260 -10.35 6.23 9.52
C VAL A 260 -10.86 5.46 10.71
N LYS A 261 -11.85 4.59 10.50
CA LYS A 261 -12.38 3.70 11.52
C LYS A 261 -12.12 2.26 11.12
N SER A 262 -11.29 1.59 11.89
CA SER A 262 -10.81 0.24 11.55
C SER A 262 -11.72 -0.84 12.11
N GLU A 263 -12.01 -1.88 11.34
CA GLU A 263 -12.65 -3.11 11.82
C GLU A 263 -11.64 -4.09 12.42
N LEU A 264 -10.46 -4.15 11.80
CA LEU A 264 -9.36 -5.01 12.22
C LEU A 264 -8.17 -4.16 12.62
N ALA A 265 -7.42 -4.57 13.62
CA ALA A 265 -6.16 -3.91 13.95
C ALA A 265 -5.18 -4.02 12.76
N SER A 266 -4.72 -2.90 12.23
CA SER A 266 -3.83 -2.89 11.07
C SER A 266 -2.99 -1.62 11.00
N ASP A 267 -1.88 -1.71 10.26
CA ASP A 267 -1.05 -0.55 9.91
C ASP A 267 -1.65 0.14 8.70
N TYR A 268 -2.36 1.23 8.96
CA TYR A 268 -2.92 2.05 7.91
C TYR A 268 -2.12 3.32 7.69
N ARG A 269 -2.06 3.70 6.41
CA ARG A 269 -1.49 4.98 5.99
C ARG A 269 -2.49 5.70 5.10
N VAL A 270 -2.46 7.00 5.12
CA VAL A 270 -3.38 7.84 4.33
C VAL A 270 -2.61 8.60 3.27
N VAL A 271 -3.11 8.54 2.05
CA VAL A 271 -2.74 9.43 0.97
C VAL A 271 -3.91 10.36 0.70
N VAL A 272 -3.66 11.67 0.77
CA VAL A 272 -4.65 12.69 0.42
C VAL A 272 -4.24 13.35 -0.88
N LEU A 273 -5.13 13.32 -1.87
CA LEU A 273 -4.94 13.91 -3.19
C LEU A 273 -5.92 15.05 -3.41
N VAL A 274 -5.48 16.05 -4.13
CA VAL A 274 -6.37 17.03 -4.80
C VAL A 274 -6.50 16.59 -6.24
N VAL A 275 -7.73 16.36 -6.69
CA VAL A 275 -8.05 15.88 -8.04
C VAL A 275 -8.99 16.88 -8.72
N GLN A 276 -8.71 17.25 -9.96
CA GLN A 276 -9.50 18.23 -10.69
C GLN A 276 -9.95 17.71 -12.05
N ASP A 277 -11.20 17.96 -12.36
CA ASP A 277 -11.82 17.66 -13.64
C ASP A 277 -11.86 18.84 -14.60
N LYS A 278 -12.08 18.53 -15.89
CA LYS A 278 -12.40 19.50 -16.96
C LYS A 278 -11.31 20.55 -17.17
N ILE A 279 -10.05 20.14 -17.01
CA ILE A 279 -8.92 21.03 -17.26
C ILE A 279 -8.68 21.14 -18.76
N LYS A 280 -8.79 22.34 -19.31
CA LYS A 280 -8.44 22.58 -20.72
C LYS A 280 -6.94 22.74 -20.87
N GLY A 281 -6.36 21.98 -21.79
CA GLY A 281 -4.92 21.99 -22.04
C GLY A 281 -4.55 21.32 -23.36
N TRP A 282 -3.29 21.44 -23.71
CA TRP A 282 -2.75 20.79 -24.87
C TRP A 282 -2.60 19.28 -24.65
N GLN A 283 -2.90 18.49 -25.68
CA GLN A 283 -2.73 17.03 -25.69
C GLN A 283 -2.26 16.57 -27.04
N LYS A 284 -1.19 15.81 -27.11
CA LYS A 284 -0.79 15.11 -28.32
C LYS A 284 -1.82 14.04 -28.68
N THR A 285 -2.26 14.05 -29.92
CA THR A 285 -3.22 13.07 -30.43
C THR A 285 -2.84 12.64 -31.84
N PRO A 286 -3.24 11.44 -32.31
CA PRO A 286 -2.99 11.03 -33.69
C PRO A 286 -3.84 11.79 -34.70
N LEU A 287 -4.87 12.53 -34.27
CA LEU A 287 -5.76 13.27 -35.15
C LEU A 287 -5.21 14.64 -35.59
N TYR A 288 -4.30 15.21 -34.80
CA TYR A 288 -3.73 16.54 -35.03
C TYR A 288 -2.20 16.50 -34.92
N SER A 289 -1.48 16.81 -35.97
CA SER A 289 0.00 16.79 -35.98
C SER A 289 0.63 17.68 -34.91
N GLU A 290 0.01 18.86 -34.66
CA GLU A 290 0.47 19.84 -33.67
C GLU A 290 -0.13 19.61 -32.27
N GLY A 291 -0.92 18.52 -32.10
CA GLY A 291 -1.69 18.26 -30.90
C GLY A 291 -3.00 19.07 -30.84
N GLN A 292 -3.82 18.76 -29.86
CA GLN A 292 -5.10 19.39 -29.60
C GLN A 292 -4.96 20.40 -28.43
N PRO A 293 -5.10 21.72 -28.68
CA PRO A 293 -4.79 22.74 -27.68
C PRO A 293 -5.83 22.87 -26.54
N ASP A 294 -7.07 22.43 -26.79
CA ASP A 294 -8.23 22.58 -25.90
C ASP A 294 -8.81 21.22 -25.44
N TYR A 295 -7.95 20.20 -25.43
CA TYR A 295 -8.32 18.87 -24.89
C TYR A 295 -8.81 18.99 -23.45
N SER A 296 -9.81 18.19 -23.08
CA SER A 296 -10.36 18.20 -21.72
C SER A 296 -9.78 17.06 -20.91
N HIS A 297 -8.80 17.38 -20.08
CA HIS A 297 -8.25 16.41 -19.13
C HIS A 297 -9.19 16.24 -17.94
N SER A 298 -9.38 15.01 -17.49
CA SER A 298 -10.27 14.65 -16.39
C SER A 298 -9.53 13.89 -15.30
N HIS A 299 -10.04 13.98 -14.07
CA HIS A 299 -9.51 13.27 -12.89
C HIS A 299 -8.03 13.52 -12.59
N VAL A 300 -7.51 14.69 -12.99
CA VAL A 300 -6.08 15.04 -12.91
C VAL A 300 -5.66 15.25 -11.46
N VAL A 301 -4.67 14.52 -10.99
CA VAL A 301 -4.04 14.75 -9.69
C VAL A 301 -3.25 16.06 -9.75
N ARG A 302 -3.69 17.05 -8.94
CA ARG A 302 -3.10 18.39 -8.87
C ARG A 302 -2.08 18.51 -7.76
N LYS A 303 -2.26 17.75 -6.69
CA LYS A 303 -1.38 17.77 -5.52
C LYS A 303 -1.52 16.48 -4.71
N VAL A 304 -0.40 15.99 -4.19
CA VAL A 304 -0.38 15.06 -3.07
C VAL A 304 -0.17 15.88 -1.81
N VAL A 305 -1.14 15.85 -0.90
CA VAL A 305 -1.17 16.67 0.31
C VAL A 305 -0.34 16.06 1.42
N THR A 306 -0.43 14.74 1.58
CA THR A 306 0.31 13.98 2.59
C THR A 306 1.80 13.96 2.30
N SER A 307 2.60 13.94 3.35
CA SER A 307 4.06 13.82 3.22
C SER A 307 4.45 12.50 2.56
N TYR A 308 5.39 12.55 1.63
CA TYR A 308 6.04 11.38 1.07
C TYR A 308 7.53 11.64 0.89
N SER A 309 8.35 10.67 1.20
CA SER A 309 9.81 10.77 1.13
C SER A 309 10.38 9.89 0.00
N GLY A 310 10.05 10.23 -1.25
CA GLY A 310 10.56 9.52 -2.43
C GLY A 310 9.94 8.14 -2.67
N THR A 311 8.95 7.75 -1.88
CA THR A 311 8.11 6.57 -2.10
C THR A 311 6.66 6.92 -1.77
N PHE A 312 5.73 6.58 -2.64
CA PHE A 312 4.30 6.87 -2.45
C PHE A 312 3.70 5.90 -1.40
N THR A 313 4.10 6.09 -0.14
CA THR A 313 3.76 5.18 0.96
C THR A 313 2.67 5.70 1.89
N GLY A 314 2.19 6.92 1.66
CA GLY A 314 1.23 7.58 2.54
C GLY A 314 1.80 8.01 3.90
N GLU A 315 0.99 8.70 4.67
CA GLU A 315 1.33 9.23 5.99
C GLU A 315 0.65 8.41 7.08
N LYS A 316 1.36 8.13 8.17
CA LYS A 316 0.81 7.45 9.34
C LYS A 316 -0.27 8.32 10.00
N MET A 317 -1.36 7.69 10.45
CA MET A 317 -2.44 8.35 11.17
C MET A 317 -2.18 8.43 12.67
N THR A 318 -1.38 7.51 13.21
CA THR A 318 -0.91 7.43 14.60
C THR A 318 0.62 7.48 14.61
N ASP A 319 1.23 7.67 15.74
CA ASP A 319 2.70 7.75 15.87
C ASP A 319 3.39 6.46 15.39
N ASP A 320 2.84 5.29 15.73
CA ASP A 320 3.34 4.00 15.30
C ASP A 320 2.77 3.53 13.94
N GLY A 321 1.67 4.13 13.47
CA GLY A 321 0.97 3.81 12.24
C GLY A 321 -0.16 2.81 12.41
N ARG A 322 -0.29 2.18 13.60
CA ARG A 322 -1.30 1.15 13.86
C ARG A 322 -2.60 1.75 14.35
N ILE A 323 -3.72 1.27 13.82
CA ILE A 323 -5.07 1.58 14.28
C ILE A 323 -5.68 0.28 14.83
N ALA A 324 -6.11 0.30 16.10
CA ALA A 324 -6.69 -0.87 16.73
C ALA A 324 -8.08 -1.20 16.16
N ALA A 325 -8.52 -2.44 16.35
CA ALA A 325 -9.87 -2.85 15.94
C ALA A 325 -10.93 -2.01 16.66
N GLY A 326 -11.89 -1.48 15.93
CA GLY A 326 -12.95 -0.59 16.41
C GLY A 326 -12.50 0.86 16.69
N GLN A 327 -11.20 1.14 16.61
CA GLN A 327 -10.67 2.50 16.82
C GLN A 327 -10.98 3.39 15.63
N GLU A 328 -11.26 4.66 15.94
CA GLU A 328 -11.37 5.76 14.97
C GLU A 328 -10.26 6.77 15.23
N VAL A 329 -9.57 7.17 14.15
CA VAL A 329 -8.48 8.15 14.20
C VAL A 329 -8.72 9.19 13.13
N SER A 330 -8.53 10.46 13.48
CA SER A 330 -8.68 11.58 12.53
C SER A 330 -7.40 12.40 12.47
N LYS A 331 -7.11 12.92 11.27
CA LYS A 331 -5.99 13.84 11.05
C LYS A 331 -6.41 14.93 10.07
N THR A 332 -5.87 16.13 10.27
CA THR A 332 -6.22 17.32 9.48
C THR A 332 -4.98 17.88 8.79
N TRP A 333 -5.15 18.28 7.54
CA TRP A 333 -4.14 18.95 6.73
C TRP A 333 -4.67 20.29 6.22
N THR A 334 -3.75 21.23 6.06
CA THR A 334 -4.03 22.50 5.36
C THR A 334 -3.49 22.41 3.94
N VAL A 335 -4.34 22.71 2.97
CA VAL A 335 -4.02 22.70 1.55
C VAL A 335 -4.03 24.13 1.03
N ASP A 336 -2.89 24.64 0.56
CA ASP A 336 -2.86 25.89 -0.17
C ASP A 336 -3.51 25.69 -1.54
N ILE A 337 -4.47 26.54 -1.87
CA ILE A 337 -5.23 26.48 -3.12
C ILE A 337 -4.47 27.25 -4.20
N ASP A 338 -4.14 26.56 -5.27
CA ASP A 338 -3.58 27.20 -6.47
C ASP A 338 -4.69 27.99 -7.19
N SER A 339 -4.42 29.24 -7.53
CA SER A 339 -5.38 30.13 -8.20
C SER A 339 -5.83 29.61 -9.59
N ARG A 340 -5.11 28.65 -10.15
CA ARG A 340 -5.47 27.98 -11.42
C ARG A 340 -6.51 26.87 -11.23
N TRP A 341 -6.81 26.47 -10.01
CA TRP A 341 -7.82 25.42 -9.75
C TRP A 341 -9.23 25.99 -9.86
N VAL A 342 -10.10 25.22 -10.48
CA VAL A 342 -11.53 25.50 -10.56
C VAL A 342 -12.21 24.70 -9.43
N LEU A 343 -12.47 25.34 -8.28
CA LEU A 343 -12.91 24.65 -7.06
C LEU A 343 -14.17 23.80 -7.27
N GLY A 344 -15.14 24.26 -8.02
CA GLY A 344 -16.35 23.46 -8.34
C GLY A 344 -16.12 22.23 -9.22
N ASN A 345 -14.89 22.03 -9.73
CA ASN A 345 -14.47 20.82 -10.43
C ASN A 345 -13.34 20.11 -9.66
N THR A 346 -13.13 20.43 -8.40
CA THR A 346 -11.99 19.92 -7.62
C THR A 346 -12.49 19.16 -6.39
N GLU A 347 -11.95 17.97 -6.21
CA GLU A 347 -12.27 17.05 -5.13
C GLU A 347 -11.04 16.68 -4.33
N ILE A 348 -11.27 16.27 -3.09
CA ILE A 348 -10.29 15.67 -2.20
C ILE A 348 -10.54 14.16 -2.19
N TYR A 349 -9.51 13.40 -2.52
CA TYR A 349 -9.49 11.95 -2.43
C TYR A 349 -8.68 11.53 -1.20
N ALA A 350 -9.26 10.71 -0.33
CA ALA A 350 -8.58 10.12 0.81
C ALA A 350 -8.45 8.61 0.59
N LEU A 351 -7.24 8.15 0.26
CA LEU A 351 -6.91 6.74 0.06
C LEU A 351 -6.32 6.19 1.35
N VAL A 352 -6.86 5.12 1.88
CA VAL A 352 -6.29 4.39 3.02
C VAL A 352 -5.56 3.16 2.50
N LEU A 353 -4.25 3.17 2.67
CA LEU A 353 -3.38 2.06 2.27
C LEU A 353 -3.25 1.08 3.43
N ASP A 354 -3.30 -0.21 3.12
CA ASP A 354 -3.02 -1.29 4.05
C ASP A 354 -1.50 -1.49 4.29
N LYS A 355 -1.14 -2.48 5.08
CA LYS A 355 0.26 -2.84 5.37
C LYS A 355 1.08 -3.17 4.11
N ASP A 356 0.44 -3.66 3.06
CA ASP A 356 1.07 -4.04 1.79
C ASP A 356 1.10 -2.87 0.78
N ARG A 357 0.65 -1.69 1.20
CA ARG A 357 0.57 -0.43 0.41
C ARG A 357 -0.46 -0.45 -0.70
N TYR A 358 -1.40 -1.37 -0.65
CA TYR A 358 -2.57 -1.35 -1.53
C TYR A 358 -3.69 -0.50 -0.92
N VAL A 359 -4.53 0.10 -1.77
CA VAL A 359 -5.70 0.82 -1.27
C VAL A 359 -6.67 -0.18 -0.66
N ASN A 360 -6.85 -0.13 0.66
CA ASN A 360 -7.84 -0.92 1.37
C ASN A 360 -9.25 -0.35 1.19
N ASN A 361 -9.39 0.96 1.32
CA ASN A 361 -10.62 1.70 1.03
C ASN A 361 -10.29 3.17 0.75
N MET A 362 -11.25 3.92 0.23
CA MET A 362 -11.12 5.36 -0.01
C MET A 362 -12.47 6.06 0.11
N ASN A 363 -12.45 7.38 0.16
CA ASN A 363 -13.63 8.20 -0.02
C ASN A 363 -13.25 9.57 -0.59
N VAL A 364 -14.25 10.33 -1.06
CA VAL A 364 -14.05 11.60 -1.73
C VAL A 364 -15.03 12.67 -1.22
N CYS A 365 -14.61 13.94 -1.26
CA CYS A 365 -15.50 15.07 -1.05
C CYS A 365 -15.09 16.27 -1.91
N HIS A 366 -15.99 17.24 -2.12
CA HIS A 366 -15.63 18.49 -2.77
C HIS A 366 -14.69 19.34 -1.90
N ILE A 367 -13.69 19.99 -2.54
CA ILE A 367 -12.70 20.81 -1.82
C ILE A 367 -13.30 22.05 -1.17
N ASP A 368 -14.37 22.59 -1.73
CA ASP A 368 -15.00 23.86 -1.32
C ASP A 368 -16.08 23.70 -0.23
N GLY A 369 -16.25 22.49 0.34
CA GLY A 369 -17.16 22.28 1.45
C GLY A 369 -17.92 20.96 1.35
N GLY A 370 -17.19 19.83 1.23
CA GLY A 370 -17.76 18.50 1.23
C GLY A 370 -17.58 17.77 2.56
N ASP A 371 -18.45 16.81 2.83
CA ASP A 371 -18.32 15.80 3.90
C ASP A 371 -18.91 14.49 3.38
N SER A 372 -18.07 13.46 3.24
CA SER A 372 -18.51 12.16 2.72
C SER A 372 -19.24 11.31 3.78
N GLY A 373 -18.94 11.54 5.07
CA GLY A 373 -19.28 10.57 6.10
C GLY A 373 -18.61 9.21 5.86
N TYR A 374 -19.06 8.20 6.61
CA TYR A 374 -18.67 6.79 6.39
C TYR A 374 -19.74 6.09 5.55
N ASP A 375 -19.32 5.49 4.44
CA ASP A 375 -20.18 4.60 3.68
C ASP A 375 -20.22 3.22 4.33
N THR A 376 -21.41 2.81 4.76
CA THR A 376 -21.64 1.52 5.45
C THR A 376 -22.57 0.63 4.65
N ILE A 377 -22.29 -0.66 4.66
CA ILE A 377 -23.20 -1.68 4.09
C ILE A 377 -24.48 -1.68 4.94
N LYS A 378 -25.62 -1.49 4.27
CA LYS A 378 -26.96 -1.49 4.89
C LYS A 378 -27.56 -2.88 4.95
#